data_7507e9e84bfc4d3460ce635cac7a9d83
#
_entry.id   7507e9e84bfc4d3460ce635cac7a9d83
#
_cell.length_a   1.000
_cell.length_b   1.000
_cell.length_c   1.000
_cell.angle_alpha   90.00
_cell.angle_beta   90.00
_cell.angle_gamma   90.00
#
_symmetry.space_group_name_H-M   'P 1'
#
loop_
_entity.id
_entity.type
_entity.pdbx_description
1 polymer ?
#
loop_
_entity_poly.entity_id
_entity_poly.type
_entity_poly.pdbx_seq_one_letter_code
_entity_poly.pdbx_strand_id
1 'polypeptide(L)'
;MKKIFKYILIVLIVIILVPVIINFYVILSTENRIVSNDSKLLTDIDYIVILGAGIRRGKPSPMLEDRLKIGILLYNEGISKKILITGDHENNDYDEVTVMKNYLLDQGILEEDIVLDNYGISTYDSIYRVKDVYKANKVVIVSQRYHLYRALLLSNNLNLESYGVEANLRYYYGQGYREIREILARNKDFIKGMIKPKAVYTAFNYNLVFII
;
A
#
# COMPACT_ATOMS: atom_id res chain seq x y z
N MET A 1 33.64 34.40 -6.58
CA MET A 1 32.91 34.05 -5.34
C MET A 1 31.42 34.30 -5.46
N LYS A 2 30.90 35.50 -5.77
CA LYS A 2 29.44 35.79 -5.85
C LYS A 2 28.67 34.89 -6.82
N LYS A 3 29.19 34.54 -7.99
CA LYS A 3 28.54 33.64 -8.96
C LYS A 3 28.42 32.21 -8.43
N ILE A 4 29.47 31.67 -7.82
CA ILE A 4 29.45 30.32 -7.22
C ILE A 4 28.41 30.23 -6.10
N PHE A 5 28.39 31.24 -5.22
CA PHE A 5 27.38 31.30 -4.14
C PHE A 5 25.93 31.31 -4.68
N LYS A 6 25.68 32.07 -5.78
CA LYS A 6 24.37 32.08 -6.45
C LYS A 6 23.98 30.69 -6.97
N TYR A 7 24.90 29.94 -7.59
CA TYR A 7 24.60 28.59 -8.07
C TYR A 7 24.36 27.62 -6.93
N ILE A 8 25.14 27.69 -5.86
CA ILE A 8 24.90 26.87 -4.65
C ILE A 8 23.52 27.17 -4.08
N LEU A 9 23.13 28.43 -3.97
CA LEU A 9 21.81 28.80 -3.48
C LEU A 9 20.69 28.26 -4.37
N ILE A 10 20.82 28.36 -5.70
CA ILE A 10 19.84 27.79 -6.63
C ILE A 10 19.71 26.27 -6.45
N VAL A 11 20.85 25.56 -6.36
CA VAL A 11 20.84 24.10 -6.14
C VAL A 11 20.15 23.74 -4.84
N LEU A 12 20.42 24.45 -3.75
CA LEU A 12 19.75 24.23 -2.46
C LEU A 12 18.25 24.47 -2.54
N ILE A 13 17.83 25.52 -3.23
CA ILE A 13 16.40 25.79 -3.46
C ILE A 13 15.74 24.65 -4.25
N VAL A 14 16.39 24.17 -5.31
CA VAL A 14 15.85 23.06 -6.12
C VAL A 14 15.75 21.77 -5.31
N ILE A 15 16.77 21.43 -4.50
CA ILE A 15 16.76 20.24 -3.62
C ILE A 15 15.59 20.26 -2.64
N ILE A 16 15.17 21.45 -2.19
CA ILE A 16 14.03 21.58 -1.26
C ILE A 16 12.70 21.63 -2.01
N LEU A 17 12.60 22.41 -3.08
CA LEU A 17 11.33 22.65 -3.78
C LEU A 17 10.84 21.42 -4.55
N VAL A 18 11.74 20.69 -5.22
CA VAL A 18 11.33 19.52 -6.02
C VAL A 18 10.61 18.47 -5.19
N PRO A 19 11.13 18.01 -4.03
CA PRO A 19 10.41 17.08 -3.17
C PRO A 19 9.05 17.62 -2.68
N VAL A 20 8.96 18.91 -2.39
CA VAL A 20 7.70 19.54 -1.97
C VAL A 20 6.68 19.50 -3.11
N ILE A 21 7.08 19.89 -4.32
CA ILE A 21 6.20 19.87 -5.51
C ILE A 21 5.72 18.44 -5.80
N ILE A 22 6.61 17.45 -5.76
CA ILE A 22 6.24 16.04 -5.94
C ILE A 22 5.20 15.61 -4.90
N ASN A 23 5.37 15.96 -3.62
CA ASN A 23 4.41 15.62 -2.58
C ASN A 23 3.04 16.23 -2.83
N PHE A 24 2.98 17.51 -3.18
CA PHE A 24 1.71 18.16 -3.54
C PHE A 24 1.06 17.50 -4.75
N TYR A 25 1.83 17.21 -5.80
CA TYR A 25 1.33 16.49 -6.96
C TYR A 25 0.71 15.14 -6.59
N VAL A 26 1.43 14.34 -5.78
CA VAL A 26 0.95 13.00 -5.34
C VAL A 26 -0.37 13.12 -4.58
N ILE A 27 -0.47 14.05 -3.63
CA ILE A 27 -1.69 14.27 -2.85
C ILE A 27 -2.84 14.70 -3.77
N LEU A 28 -2.65 15.76 -4.54
CA LEU A 28 -3.70 16.34 -5.38
C LEU A 28 -4.19 15.36 -6.48
N SER A 29 -3.28 14.57 -7.05
CA SER A 29 -3.63 13.61 -8.12
C SER A 29 -4.34 12.35 -7.60
N THR A 30 -4.36 12.11 -6.29
CA THR A 30 -4.93 10.88 -5.73
C THR A 30 -6.05 11.12 -4.71
N GLU A 31 -6.22 12.35 -4.23
CA GLU A 31 -7.21 12.72 -3.20
C GLU A 31 -8.63 12.28 -3.58
N ASN A 32 -9.05 12.53 -4.81
CA ASN A 32 -10.39 12.21 -5.31
C ASN A 32 -10.69 10.71 -5.44
N ARG A 33 -9.67 9.86 -5.23
CA ARG A 33 -9.82 8.41 -5.22
C ARG A 33 -9.82 7.82 -3.81
N ILE A 34 -9.63 8.65 -2.78
CA ILE A 34 -9.86 8.25 -1.39
C ILE A 34 -11.33 8.50 -1.10
N VAL A 35 -12.08 7.43 -0.89
CA VAL A 35 -13.54 7.43 -0.82
C VAL A 35 -14.02 6.82 0.49
N SER A 36 -15.28 7.08 0.85
CA SER A 36 -15.93 6.36 1.95
C SER A 36 -16.31 4.94 1.53
N ASN A 37 -16.53 4.07 2.52
CA ASN A 37 -16.90 2.66 2.29
C ASN A 37 -18.23 2.49 1.53
N ASP A 38 -19.16 3.43 1.66
CA ASP A 38 -20.46 3.45 0.99
C ASP A 38 -20.43 4.11 -0.39
N SER A 39 -19.26 4.42 -0.93
CA SER A 39 -19.10 5.10 -2.21
C SER A 39 -19.62 4.25 -3.37
N LYS A 40 -20.46 4.86 -4.21
CA LYS A 40 -20.95 4.25 -5.47
C LYS A 40 -19.85 3.93 -6.49
N LEU A 41 -18.62 4.38 -6.25
CA LEU A 41 -17.45 4.06 -7.09
C LEU A 41 -16.88 2.67 -6.78
N LEU A 42 -17.26 2.07 -5.65
CA LEU A 42 -16.80 0.74 -5.23
C LEU A 42 -17.67 -0.38 -5.83
N THR A 43 -17.76 -0.42 -7.16
CA THR A 43 -18.45 -1.47 -7.91
C THR A 43 -17.46 -2.28 -8.73
N ASP A 44 -17.76 -3.56 -8.97
CA ASP A 44 -16.92 -4.47 -9.76
C ASP A 44 -15.47 -4.55 -9.25
N ILE A 45 -15.31 -4.61 -7.93
CA ILE A 45 -14.02 -4.70 -7.26
C ILE A 45 -13.53 -6.15 -7.26
N ASP A 46 -12.37 -6.43 -7.88
CA ASP A 46 -11.75 -7.75 -7.89
C ASP A 46 -11.29 -8.17 -6.49
N TYR A 47 -10.61 -7.26 -5.78
CA TYR A 47 -10.08 -7.52 -4.45
C TYR A 47 -10.21 -6.31 -3.52
N ILE A 48 -10.53 -6.61 -2.25
CA ILE A 48 -10.22 -5.71 -1.13
C ILE A 48 -8.76 -5.97 -0.75
N VAL A 49 -7.86 -5.03 -1.07
CA VAL A 49 -6.43 -5.17 -0.82
C VAL A 49 -6.08 -4.56 0.52
N ILE A 50 -5.64 -5.38 1.48
CA ILE A 50 -5.20 -4.91 2.80
C ILE A 50 -3.67 -4.92 2.84
N LEU A 51 -3.07 -3.73 2.93
CA LEU A 51 -1.63 -3.56 3.03
C LEU A 51 -1.15 -3.82 4.46
N GLY A 52 -0.02 -4.50 4.64
CA GLY A 52 0.62 -4.71 5.93
C GLY A 52 1.00 -3.41 6.66
N ALA A 53 0.99 -3.43 7.99
CA ALA A 53 1.31 -2.31 8.88
C ALA A 53 2.06 -2.73 10.16
N GLY A 54 2.59 -3.94 10.15
CA GLY A 54 3.40 -4.50 11.22
C GLY A 54 2.62 -5.30 12.26
N ILE A 55 3.32 -6.22 12.88
CA ILE A 55 2.83 -7.05 13.98
C ILE A 55 3.61 -6.78 15.26
N ARG A 56 2.99 -7.08 16.41
CA ARG A 56 3.61 -6.99 17.73
C ARG A 56 3.24 -8.21 18.57
N ARG A 57 4.24 -8.98 19.02
CA ARG A 57 4.03 -10.18 19.85
C ARG A 57 3.01 -11.15 19.24
N GLY A 58 3.11 -11.43 17.95
CA GLY A 58 2.23 -12.35 17.24
C GLY A 58 0.79 -11.85 16.99
N LYS A 59 0.52 -10.54 17.20
CA LYS A 59 -0.80 -9.91 16.95
C LYS A 59 -0.65 -8.74 16.01
N PRO A 60 -1.71 -8.34 15.29
CA PRO A 60 -1.71 -7.13 14.48
C PRO A 60 -1.32 -5.90 15.33
N SER A 61 -0.52 -5.00 14.75
CA SER A 61 -0.34 -3.67 15.34
C SER A 61 -1.68 -2.92 15.35
N PRO A 62 -1.88 -1.88 16.17
CA PRO A 62 -3.13 -1.11 16.14
C PRO A 62 -3.50 -0.57 14.76
N MET A 63 -2.50 -0.22 13.92
CA MET A 63 -2.74 0.24 12.55
C MET A 63 -3.17 -0.91 11.63
N LEU A 64 -2.55 -2.08 11.76
CA LEU A 64 -2.91 -3.26 10.99
C LEU A 64 -4.30 -3.77 11.38
N GLU A 65 -4.60 -3.79 12.69
CA GLU A 65 -5.92 -4.16 13.19
C GLU A 65 -7.03 -3.29 12.61
N ASP A 66 -6.81 -1.97 12.53
CA ASP A 66 -7.80 -1.05 11.95
C ASP A 66 -7.96 -1.29 10.43
N ARG A 67 -6.89 -1.60 9.70
CA ARG A 67 -6.99 -2.02 8.29
C ARG A 67 -7.80 -3.30 8.13
N LEU A 68 -7.55 -4.30 8.95
CA LEU A 68 -8.29 -5.55 8.93
C LEU A 68 -9.78 -5.33 9.22
N LYS A 69 -10.12 -4.51 10.21
CA LYS A 69 -11.52 -4.14 10.53
C LYS A 69 -12.23 -3.48 9.36
N ILE A 70 -11.59 -2.52 8.70
CA ILE A 70 -12.17 -1.86 7.50
C ILE A 70 -12.27 -2.85 6.33
N GLY A 71 -11.29 -3.71 6.13
CA GLY A 71 -11.36 -4.75 5.09
C GLY A 71 -12.53 -5.71 5.31
N ILE A 72 -12.76 -6.13 6.55
CA ILE A 72 -13.90 -6.98 6.94
C ILE A 72 -15.24 -6.24 6.71
N LEU A 73 -15.31 -4.96 7.08
CA LEU A 73 -16.50 -4.14 6.84
C LEU A 73 -16.85 -4.12 5.35
N LEU A 74 -15.89 -3.81 4.47
CA LEU A 74 -16.08 -3.78 3.03
C LEU A 74 -16.50 -5.14 2.45
N TYR A 75 -15.93 -6.24 2.97
CA TYR A 75 -16.30 -7.59 2.58
C TYR A 75 -17.75 -7.90 2.98
N ASN A 76 -18.16 -7.57 4.19
CA ASN A 76 -19.52 -7.78 4.69
C ASN A 76 -20.56 -6.90 3.96
N GLU A 77 -20.16 -5.73 3.47
CA GLU A 77 -20.96 -4.85 2.61
C GLU A 77 -21.05 -5.36 1.15
N GLY A 78 -20.33 -6.44 0.82
CA GLY A 78 -20.36 -7.07 -0.50
C GLY A 78 -19.59 -6.31 -1.57
N ILE A 79 -18.65 -5.42 -1.20
CA ILE A 79 -17.81 -4.66 -2.14
C ILE A 79 -16.94 -5.58 -3.00
N SER A 80 -16.43 -6.67 -2.44
CA SER A 80 -15.80 -7.77 -3.17
C SER A 80 -15.97 -9.07 -2.41
N LYS A 81 -15.95 -10.19 -3.13
CA LYS A 81 -15.97 -11.55 -2.55
C LYS A 81 -14.57 -12.02 -2.13
N LYS A 82 -13.53 -11.26 -2.37
CA LYS A 82 -12.15 -11.66 -2.09
C LYS A 82 -11.38 -10.55 -1.35
N ILE A 83 -10.69 -10.96 -0.31
CA ILE A 83 -9.74 -10.12 0.43
C ILE A 83 -8.33 -10.58 0.06
N LEU A 84 -7.52 -9.70 -0.51
CA LEU A 84 -6.10 -9.92 -0.75
C LEU A 84 -5.30 -9.22 0.34
N ILE A 85 -4.60 -10.01 1.16
CA ILE A 85 -3.68 -9.51 2.18
C ILE A 85 -2.25 -9.59 1.68
N THR A 86 -1.51 -8.50 1.77
CA THR A 86 -0.14 -8.41 1.28
C THR A 86 0.78 -7.83 2.36
N GLY A 87 1.88 -8.51 2.60
CA GLY A 87 2.83 -8.16 3.66
C GLY A 87 4.15 -8.88 3.50
N ASP A 88 5.02 -8.69 4.48
CA ASP A 88 6.34 -9.30 4.53
C ASP A 88 6.28 -10.66 5.24
N HIS A 89 6.90 -11.66 4.60
CA HIS A 89 7.06 -13.02 5.12
C HIS A 89 8.53 -13.51 4.97
N GLU A 90 9.49 -12.59 4.79
CA GLU A 90 10.89 -12.99 4.49
C GLU A 90 11.61 -13.69 5.67
N ASN A 91 11.15 -13.55 6.91
CA ASN A 91 11.79 -14.12 8.08
C ASN A 91 10.82 -15.02 8.87
N ASN A 92 11.28 -16.21 9.26
CA ASN A 92 10.52 -17.16 10.10
C ASN A 92 10.01 -16.57 11.42
N ASP A 93 10.66 -15.52 11.93
CA ASP A 93 10.27 -14.81 13.15
C ASP A 93 9.27 -13.66 12.91
N TYR A 94 9.01 -13.31 11.64
CA TYR A 94 8.11 -12.21 11.27
C TYR A 94 7.21 -12.60 10.10
N ASP A 95 6.05 -13.14 10.44
CA ASP A 95 5.04 -13.58 9.46
C ASP A 95 3.77 -12.74 9.62
N GLU A 96 3.77 -11.58 8.97
CA GLU A 96 2.66 -10.66 9.00
C GLU A 96 1.42 -11.23 8.31
N VAL A 97 1.62 -11.92 7.18
CA VAL A 97 0.52 -12.45 6.36
C VAL A 97 -0.25 -13.55 7.10
N THR A 98 0.45 -14.47 7.78
CA THR A 98 -0.21 -15.49 8.63
C THR A 98 -0.99 -14.87 9.77
N VAL A 99 -0.46 -13.81 10.42
CA VAL A 99 -1.19 -13.10 11.49
C VAL A 99 -2.44 -12.41 10.93
N MET A 100 -2.37 -11.80 9.75
CA MET A 100 -3.51 -11.20 9.08
C MET A 100 -4.56 -12.25 8.71
N LYS A 101 -4.14 -13.38 8.12
CA LYS A 101 -5.02 -14.51 7.78
C LYS A 101 -5.78 -15.01 9.01
N ASN A 102 -5.06 -15.32 10.07
CA ASN A 102 -5.67 -15.84 11.29
C ASN A 102 -6.69 -14.85 11.87
N TYR A 103 -6.37 -13.54 11.87
CA TYR A 103 -7.31 -12.52 12.32
C TYR A 103 -8.60 -12.52 11.49
N LEU A 104 -8.51 -12.62 10.14
CA LEU A 104 -9.67 -12.67 9.26
C LEU A 104 -10.53 -13.93 9.52
N LEU A 105 -9.89 -15.10 9.67
CA LEU A 105 -10.57 -16.36 10.01
C LEU A 105 -11.32 -16.28 11.35
N ASP A 106 -10.66 -15.72 12.38
CA ASP A 106 -11.25 -15.50 13.70
C ASP A 106 -12.49 -14.57 13.66
N GLN A 107 -12.57 -13.70 12.64
CA GLN A 107 -13.73 -12.82 12.39
C GLN A 107 -14.76 -13.42 11.44
N GLY A 108 -14.63 -14.70 11.07
CA GLY A 108 -15.60 -15.43 10.28
C GLY A 108 -15.50 -15.24 8.76
N ILE A 109 -14.41 -14.68 8.26
CA ILE A 109 -14.14 -14.62 6.81
C ILE A 109 -13.78 -16.03 6.33
N LEU A 110 -14.38 -16.47 5.23
CA LEU A 110 -14.13 -17.81 4.67
C LEU A 110 -12.69 -17.91 4.15
N GLU A 111 -12.01 -19.01 4.41
CA GLU A 111 -10.62 -19.22 4.00
C GLU A 111 -10.46 -19.14 2.47
N GLU A 112 -11.43 -19.64 1.72
CA GLU A 112 -11.46 -19.60 0.26
C GLU A 112 -11.57 -18.17 -0.31
N ASP A 113 -11.99 -17.19 0.50
CA ASP A 113 -12.10 -15.80 0.11
C ASP A 113 -10.87 -14.97 0.47
N ILE A 114 -9.89 -15.56 1.17
CA ILE A 114 -8.64 -14.92 1.57
C ILE A 114 -7.53 -15.29 0.57
N VAL A 115 -6.98 -14.29 -0.09
CA VAL A 115 -5.84 -14.44 -1.00
C VAL A 115 -4.58 -13.92 -0.31
N LEU A 116 -3.53 -14.75 -0.26
CA LEU A 116 -2.28 -14.45 0.45
C LEU A 116 -1.21 -13.96 -0.52
N ASP A 117 -0.64 -12.81 -0.23
CA ASP A 117 0.57 -12.30 -0.88
C ASP A 117 1.72 -12.17 0.12
N ASN A 118 2.57 -13.18 0.17
CA ASN A 118 3.70 -13.29 1.10
C ASN A 118 4.94 -12.48 0.67
N TYR A 119 4.88 -11.80 -0.48
CA TYR A 119 6.04 -11.13 -1.08
C TYR A 119 5.82 -9.65 -1.33
N GLY A 120 4.89 -9.06 -0.60
CA GLY A 120 4.64 -7.62 -0.59
C GLY A 120 5.64 -6.85 0.29
N ILE A 121 6.94 -7.03 0.06
CA ILE A 121 8.03 -6.48 0.87
C ILE A 121 8.14 -4.94 0.82
N SER A 122 7.51 -4.33 -0.15
CA SER A 122 7.35 -2.87 -0.23
C SER A 122 6.00 -2.52 -0.84
N THR A 123 5.53 -1.28 -0.64
CA THR A 123 4.27 -0.83 -1.26
C THR A 123 4.28 -0.96 -2.78
N TYR A 124 5.42 -0.69 -3.42
CA TYR A 124 5.56 -0.89 -4.85
C TYR A 124 5.38 -2.37 -5.24
N ASP A 125 6.06 -3.27 -4.53
CA ASP A 125 5.99 -4.70 -4.81
C ASP A 125 4.58 -5.24 -4.57
N SER A 126 3.91 -4.84 -3.48
CA SER A 126 2.51 -5.17 -3.22
C SER A 126 1.60 -4.78 -4.40
N ILE A 127 1.65 -3.51 -4.83
CA ILE A 127 0.79 -3.02 -5.91
C ILE A 127 1.14 -3.64 -7.26
N TYR A 128 2.44 -3.82 -7.56
CA TYR A 128 2.89 -4.53 -8.75
C TYR A 128 2.33 -5.95 -8.79
N ARG A 129 2.41 -6.68 -7.69
CA ARG A 129 1.95 -8.06 -7.59
C ARG A 129 0.43 -8.16 -7.68
N VAL A 130 -0.32 -7.24 -7.06
CA VAL A 130 -1.77 -7.15 -7.23
C VAL A 130 -2.14 -7.05 -8.71
N LYS A 131 -1.44 -6.20 -9.48
CA LYS A 131 -1.69 -6.05 -10.91
C LYS A 131 -1.16 -7.20 -11.74
N ASP A 132 0.10 -7.57 -11.55
CA ASP A 132 0.81 -8.45 -12.50
C ASP A 132 0.71 -9.94 -12.13
N VAL A 133 0.75 -10.28 -10.84
CA VAL A 133 0.67 -11.66 -10.36
C VAL A 133 -0.79 -12.09 -10.16
N TYR A 134 -1.57 -11.28 -9.44
CA TYR A 134 -2.98 -11.60 -9.14
C TYR A 134 -3.95 -11.13 -10.23
N LYS A 135 -3.43 -10.46 -11.30
CA LYS A 135 -4.19 -10.06 -12.50
C LYS A 135 -5.41 -9.18 -12.21
N ALA A 136 -5.36 -8.42 -11.12
CA ALA A 136 -6.44 -7.49 -10.79
C ALA A 136 -6.55 -6.35 -11.81
N ASN A 137 -7.76 -5.93 -12.09
CA ASN A 137 -8.06 -4.78 -12.92
C ASN A 137 -8.55 -3.61 -12.10
N LYS A 138 -9.40 -3.86 -11.10
CA LYS A 138 -9.99 -2.86 -10.23
C LYS A 138 -9.99 -3.32 -8.78
N VAL A 139 -9.45 -2.50 -7.87
CA VAL A 139 -9.32 -2.86 -6.45
C VAL A 139 -9.71 -1.71 -5.54
N VAL A 140 -10.06 -2.05 -4.30
CA VAL A 140 -10.09 -1.10 -3.20
C VAL A 140 -8.92 -1.38 -2.25
N ILE A 141 -8.11 -0.36 -1.98
CA ILE A 141 -6.93 -0.46 -1.11
C ILE A 141 -7.29 0.10 0.26
N VAL A 142 -7.08 -0.71 1.29
CA VAL A 142 -7.32 -0.34 2.68
C VAL A 142 -6.01 -0.01 3.37
N SER A 143 -5.86 1.23 3.84
CA SER A 143 -4.69 1.71 4.55
C SER A 143 -4.96 3.00 5.32
N GLN A 144 -3.98 3.53 6.07
CA GLN A 144 -4.08 4.86 6.64
C GLN A 144 -3.95 5.92 5.54
N ARG A 145 -4.66 7.05 5.70
CA ARG A 145 -4.76 8.12 4.70
C ARG A 145 -3.42 8.57 4.14
N TYR A 146 -2.44 8.85 5.01
CA TYR A 146 -1.12 9.31 4.59
C TYR A 146 -0.39 8.32 3.66
N HIS A 147 -0.69 7.01 3.79
CA HIS A 147 -0.12 5.94 2.98
C HIS A 147 -0.93 5.70 1.69
N LEU A 148 -2.24 5.92 1.71
CA LEU A 148 -3.11 5.76 0.52
C LEU A 148 -2.66 6.62 -0.65
N TYR A 149 -2.23 7.85 -0.43
CA TYR A 149 -1.70 8.71 -1.50
C TYR A 149 -0.61 8.02 -2.32
N ARG A 150 0.33 7.38 -1.64
CA ARG A 150 1.45 6.67 -2.28
C ARG A 150 1.00 5.38 -2.96
N ALA A 151 0.15 4.60 -2.34
CA ALA A 151 -0.38 3.37 -2.91
C ALA A 151 -1.21 3.65 -4.18
N LEU A 152 -2.06 4.66 -4.16
CA LEU A 152 -2.88 5.09 -5.31
C LEU A 152 -2.03 5.66 -6.45
N LEU A 153 -0.97 6.42 -6.16
CA LEU A 153 -0.01 6.86 -7.17
C LEU A 153 0.62 5.67 -7.89
N LEU A 154 1.11 4.69 -7.14
CA LEU A 154 1.74 3.48 -7.68
C LEU A 154 0.76 2.65 -8.50
N SER A 155 -0.48 2.50 -8.04
CA SER A 155 -1.55 1.83 -8.79
C SER A 155 -1.78 2.51 -10.14
N ASN A 156 -1.90 3.83 -10.15
CA ASN A 156 -2.07 4.60 -11.38
C ASN A 156 -0.91 4.37 -12.36
N ASN A 157 0.32 4.44 -11.87
CA ASN A 157 1.50 4.23 -12.69
C ASN A 157 1.57 2.81 -13.28
N LEU A 158 1.02 1.82 -12.58
CA LEU A 158 0.99 0.42 -13.00
C LEU A 158 -0.30 0.04 -13.76
N ASN A 159 -1.13 1.03 -14.14
CA ASN A 159 -2.40 0.84 -14.84
C ASN A 159 -3.37 -0.10 -14.07
N LEU A 160 -3.42 0.03 -12.76
CA LEU A 160 -4.38 -0.63 -11.88
C LEU A 160 -5.42 0.40 -11.45
N GLU A 161 -6.68 0.21 -11.85
CA GLU A 161 -7.77 1.02 -11.34
C GLU A 161 -7.92 0.77 -9.84
N SER A 162 -7.89 1.83 -9.04
CA SER A 162 -7.90 1.66 -7.60
C SER A 162 -8.56 2.82 -6.88
N TYR A 163 -9.28 2.48 -5.83
CA TYR A 163 -9.82 3.43 -4.84
C TYR A 163 -9.19 3.12 -3.49
N GLY A 164 -9.11 4.11 -2.63
CA GLY A 164 -8.60 3.96 -1.27
C GLY A 164 -9.71 4.15 -0.25
N VAL A 165 -9.78 3.27 0.75
CA VAL A 165 -10.63 3.47 1.92
C VAL A 165 -9.75 3.62 3.15
N GLU A 166 -10.00 4.70 3.89
CA GLU A 166 -9.19 5.10 5.03
C GLU A 166 -9.46 4.21 6.25
N ALA A 167 -8.38 3.72 6.87
CA ALA A 167 -8.43 2.90 8.08
C ALA A 167 -7.87 3.64 9.30
N ASN A 168 -8.21 4.92 9.46
CA ASN A 168 -7.80 5.74 10.60
C ASN A 168 -8.90 5.73 11.68
N LEU A 169 -9.06 4.61 12.40
CA LEU A 169 -10.09 4.48 13.44
C LEU A 169 -9.69 5.10 14.78
N ARG A 170 -8.41 5.41 14.95
CA ARG A 170 -7.86 5.97 16.21
C ARG A 170 -6.63 6.83 15.93
N TYR A 171 -6.19 7.58 16.95
CA TYR A 171 -4.88 8.22 16.92
C TYR A 171 -3.77 7.20 17.20
N TYR A 172 -2.68 7.25 16.40
CA TYR A 172 -1.54 6.36 16.57
C TYR A 172 -0.33 7.10 17.12
N TYR A 173 0.27 6.56 18.18
CA TYR A 173 1.51 7.11 18.71
C TYR A 173 2.60 7.20 17.61
N GLY A 174 3.27 8.35 17.49
CA GLY A 174 4.29 8.57 16.47
C GLY A 174 3.76 8.81 15.05
N GLN A 175 2.51 9.22 14.87
CA GLN A 175 1.93 9.49 13.56
C GLN A 175 2.69 10.60 12.80
N GLY A 176 3.09 11.69 13.46
CA GLY A 176 3.85 12.77 12.82
C GLY A 176 5.17 12.30 12.21
N TYR A 177 5.89 11.39 12.88
CA TYR A 177 7.11 10.78 12.32
C TYR A 177 6.81 9.98 11.05
N ARG A 178 5.70 9.22 11.04
CA ARG A 178 5.30 8.45 9.85
C ARG A 178 4.93 9.36 8.68
N GLU A 179 4.23 10.46 8.94
CA GLU A 179 3.88 11.45 7.91
C GLU A 179 5.12 12.08 7.28
N ILE A 180 6.13 12.43 8.10
CA ILE A 180 7.42 12.94 7.59
C ILE A 180 8.13 11.85 6.76
N ARG A 181 8.17 10.61 7.24
CA ARG A 181 8.73 9.48 6.49
C ARG A 181 8.02 9.28 5.14
N GLU A 182 6.71 9.44 5.11
CA GLU A 182 5.93 9.32 3.87
C GLU A 182 6.24 10.43 2.85
N ILE A 183 6.65 11.63 3.28
CA ILE A 183 7.13 12.67 2.36
C ILE A 183 8.32 12.12 1.55
N LEU A 184 9.29 11.51 2.20
CA LEU A 184 10.45 10.91 1.54
C LEU A 184 10.08 9.67 0.70
N ALA A 185 9.19 8.83 1.24
CA ALA A 185 8.72 7.62 0.56
C ALA A 185 7.94 7.95 -0.73
N ARG A 186 7.09 8.98 -0.73
CA ARG A 186 6.38 9.45 -1.93
C ARG A 186 7.35 9.92 -3.02
N ASN A 187 8.42 10.65 -2.67
CA ASN A 187 9.43 11.07 -3.63
C ASN A 187 10.16 9.88 -4.27
N LYS A 188 10.59 8.92 -3.44
CA LYS A 188 11.22 7.68 -3.92
C LYS A 188 10.29 6.91 -4.85
N ASP A 189 9.04 6.70 -4.43
CA ASP A 189 8.10 5.87 -5.16
C ASP A 189 7.50 6.59 -6.38
N PHE A 190 7.49 7.93 -6.40
CA PHE A 190 7.21 8.70 -7.61
C PHE A 190 8.21 8.35 -8.73
N ILE A 191 9.50 8.35 -8.42
CA ILE A 191 10.55 7.97 -9.38
C ILE A 191 10.44 6.49 -9.75
N LYS A 192 10.25 5.59 -8.75
CA LYS A 192 10.11 4.15 -8.96
C LYS A 192 8.90 3.84 -9.87
N GLY A 193 7.78 4.54 -9.66
CA GLY A 193 6.57 4.39 -10.47
C GLY A 193 6.73 4.88 -11.91
N MET A 194 7.60 5.85 -12.20
CA MET A 194 7.94 6.27 -13.57
C MET A 194 8.80 5.23 -14.28
N ILE A 195 9.79 4.64 -13.59
CA ILE A 195 10.73 3.64 -14.15
C ILE A 195 10.03 2.29 -14.33
N LYS A 196 9.06 1.96 -13.49
CA LYS A 196 8.29 0.70 -13.48
C LYS A 196 9.17 -0.55 -13.49
N PRO A 197 10.15 -0.69 -12.58
CA PRO A 197 10.95 -1.90 -12.50
C PRO A 197 10.06 -3.10 -12.15
N LYS A 198 10.47 -4.30 -12.51
CA LYS A 198 9.80 -5.50 -12.03
C LYS A 198 9.89 -5.58 -10.50
N ALA A 199 8.85 -6.15 -9.87
CA ALA A 199 8.91 -6.47 -8.44
C ALA A 199 10.05 -7.45 -8.15
N VAL A 200 10.55 -7.44 -6.92
CA VAL A 200 11.63 -8.35 -6.49
C VAL A 200 11.22 -9.81 -6.72
N TYR A 201 9.98 -10.14 -6.34
CA TYR A 201 9.38 -11.46 -6.57
C TYR A 201 8.24 -11.34 -7.58
N THR A 202 8.42 -11.96 -8.75
CA THR A 202 7.39 -12.09 -9.79
C THR A 202 6.93 -13.53 -9.89
N ALA A 203 5.81 -13.80 -10.55
CA ALA A 203 5.33 -15.19 -10.77
C ALA A 203 6.41 -16.09 -11.40
N PHE A 204 7.32 -15.53 -12.20
CA PHE A 204 8.43 -16.26 -12.80
C PHE A 204 9.48 -16.73 -11.78
N ASN A 205 9.67 -16.00 -10.68
CA ASN A 205 10.66 -16.35 -9.64
C ASN A 205 10.18 -17.46 -8.70
N TYR A 206 8.88 -17.76 -8.66
CA TYR A 206 8.34 -18.88 -7.86
C TYR A 206 8.89 -20.25 -8.25
N ASN A 207 9.16 -20.45 -9.54
CA ASN A 207 9.66 -21.74 -10.03
C ASN A 207 11.15 -21.97 -9.75
N LEU A 208 11.90 -20.96 -9.30
CA LEU A 208 13.33 -21.07 -9.01
C LEU A 208 13.64 -21.35 -7.53
N VAL A 209 12.72 -21.05 -6.60
CA VAL A 209 12.94 -21.24 -5.16
C VAL A 209 12.63 -22.67 -4.71
N PHE A 210 11.90 -23.46 -5.52
CA PHE A 210 11.59 -24.87 -5.21
C PHE A 210 12.52 -25.90 -5.87
N ILE A 211 13.68 -25.49 -6.45
CA ILE A 211 14.65 -26.38 -7.10
C ILE A 211 16.05 -26.27 -6.43
N ILE A 212 16.13 -25.93 -5.16
CA ILE A 212 17.38 -26.10 -4.38
C ILE A 212 17.06 -26.84 -3.09
#